data_a3c48ded7d8c21d68f6f17f34bddb491
#
_entry.id   a3c48ded7d8c21d68f6f17f34bddb491
#
_cell.length_a   1.000
_cell.length_b   1.000
_cell.length_c   1.000
_cell.angle_alpha   90.00
_cell.angle_beta   90.00
_cell.angle_gamma   90.00
#
_symmetry.space_group_name_H-M   'P 1'
#
loop_
_entity.id
_entity.type
_entity.pdbx_description
1 polymer ?
#
loop_
_entity_poly.entity_id
_entity_poly.type
_entity_poly.pdbx_seq_one_letter_code
_entity_poly.pdbx_strand_id
1 'polypeptide(L)'
;MAKKIVIANQKGGVGKTTTAINLSASIAAAEYKTLLVDIDPQANSTSGLGVEKNSLSVYQALIGTESVENCIVNTYMPFLDILPSTIDLVGAEVELVGMEEREYLLKKALISIEDKYDFVFIDCPPSLGLLTLNSLTCANSVLIPVQCEYFALEGLGQLLNTINIVKKRFNENLSIEGVLLTMFDTRLRLSHQVVEEVQKYFGAKVFQTIIHRNVRLSEAPSYSKPVILYDASSIGAQNYITLASELIQRSNNDKEE
;
A
#
# COMPACT_ATOMS: atom_id res chain seq x y z
N MET A 1 0.05 10.70 15.88
CA MET A 1 -0.47 9.43 15.30
C MET A 1 -0.06 9.33 13.84
N ALA A 2 0.39 8.16 13.41
CA ALA A 2 0.77 7.87 12.02
C ALA A 2 -0.40 8.03 11.03
N LYS A 3 -0.14 8.54 9.82
CA LYS A 3 -1.09 8.46 8.70
C LYS A 3 -1.03 7.06 8.09
N LYS A 4 -2.10 6.26 8.27
CA LYS A 4 -2.20 4.88 7.77
C LYS A 4 -2.89 4.87 6.41
N ILE A 5 -2.19 4.40 5.37
CA ILE A 5 -2.65 4.38 3.97
C ILE A 5 -2.63 2.95 3.44
N VAL A 6 -3.80 2.44 3.09
CA VAL A 6 -3.91 1.14 2.41
C VAL A 6 -3.70 1.30 0.92
N ILE A 7 -2.89 0.44 0.33
CA ILE A 7 -2.72 0.35 -1.12
C ILE A 7 -3.53 -0.85 -1.62
N ALA A 8 -4.69 -0.58 -2.20
CA ALA A 8 -5.65 -1.62 -2.56
C ALA A 8 -6.18 -1.48 -3.99
N ASN A 9 -6.31 -2.61 -4.65
CA ASN A 9 -7.08 -2.80 -5.88
C ASN A 9 -7.35 -4.30 -6.03
N GLN A 10 -8.56 -4.64 -6.46
CA GLN A 10 -8.97 -6.04 -6.68
C GLN A 10 -8.26 -6.69 -7.87
N LYS A 11 -7.86 -5.89 -8.86
CA LYS A 11 -7.13 -6.37 -10.04
C LYS A 11 -5.68 -6.71 -9.67
N GLY A 12 -5.23 -7.90 -10.03
CA GLY A 12 -3.83 -8.28 -9.94
C GLY A 12 -2.97 -7.51 -10.94
N GLY A 13 -1.67 -7.32 -10.61
CA GLY A 13 -0.71 -6.73 -11.55
C GLY A 13 -0.82 -5.23 -11.80
N VAL A 14 -1.66 -4.48 -11.06
CA VAL A 14 -1.81 -3.01 -11.23
C VAL A 14 -0.72 -2.18 -10.56
N GLY A 15 0.25 -2.82 -9.91
CA GLY A 15 1.37 -2.14 -9.24
C GLY A 15 1.13 -1.82 -7.77
N LYS A 16 0.26 -2.54 -7.04
CA LYS A 16 0.06 -2.38 -5.58
C LYS A 16 1.38 -2.51 -4.83
N THR A 17 1.99 -3.68 -4.86
CA THR A 17 3.26 -3.98 -4.18
C THR A 17 4.40 -3.07 -4.65
N THR A 18 4.48 -2.82 -5.97
CA THR A 18 5.47 -1.87 -6.52
C THR A 18 5.28 -0.48 -5.92
N THR A 19 4.04 -0.02 -5.78
CA THR A 19 3.73 1.27 -5.16
C THR A 19 4.03 1.23 -3.66
N ALA A 20 3.66 0.15 -2.96
CA ALA A 20 3.90 0.00 -1.52
C ALA A 20 5.40 0.12 -1.20
N ILE A 21 6.25 -0.65 -1.88
CA ILE A 21 7.70 -0.63 -1.70
C ILE A 21 8.29 0.75 -2.04
N ASN A 22 7.98 1.27 -3.23
CA ASN A 22 8.71 2.42 -3.74
C ASN A 22 8.20 3.75 -3.17
N LEU A 23 6.92 3.85 -2.83
CA LEU A 23 6.38 5.03 -2.15
C LEU A 23 6.87 5.08 -0.70
N SER A 24 6.80 3.97 0.05
CA SER A 24 7.33 3.93 1.43
C SER A 24 8.82 4.24 1.48
N ALA A 25 9.60 3.69 0.54
CA ALA A 25 11.02 4.00 0.41
C ALA A 25 11.27 5.49 0.07
N SER A 26 10.48 6.09 -0.80
CA SER A 26 10.63 7.51 -1.16
C SER A 26 10.23 8.45 -0.03
N ILE A 27 9.22 8.10 0.78
CA ILE A 27 8.84 8.83 2.00
C ILE A 27 9.93 8.72 3.07
N ALA A 28 10.51 7.52 3.25
CA ALA A 28 11.62 7.30 4.17
C ALA A 28 12.89 8.06 3.73
N ALA A 29 13.16 8.17 2.42
CA ALA A 29 14.24 8.99 1.88
C ALA A 29 14.07 10.49 2.16
N ALA A 30 12.84 10.95 2.39
CA ALA A 30 12.53 12.29 2.87
C ALA A 30 12.56 12.40 4.42
N GLU A 31 13.17 11.42 5.10
CA GLU A 31 13.39 11.34 6.54
C GLU A 31 12.11 11.22 7.40
N TYR A 32 10.97 10.81 6.82
CA TYR A 32 9.77 10.44 7.57
C TYR A 32 9.86 8.99 8.05
N LYS A 33 9.64 8.75 9.34
CA LYS A 33 9.58 7.40 9.91
C LYS A 33 8.42 6.64 9.31
N THR A 34 8.72 5.59 8.57
CA THR A 34 7.77 4.86 7.73
C THR A 34 7.74 3.38 8.09
N LEU A 35 6.55 2.83 8.26
CA LEU A 35 6.34 1.38 8.37
C LEU A 35 5.62 0.89 7.11
N LEU A 36 6.16 -0.14 6.48
CA LEU A 36 5.44 -0.92 5.47
C LEU A 36 4.88 -2.19 6.13
N VAL A 37 3.57 -2.39 6.06
CA VAL A 37 2.89 -3.60 6.51
C VAL A 37 2.59 -4.43 5.26
N ASP A 38 3.20 -5.59 5.14
CA ASP A 38 2.90 -6.56 4.10
C ASP A 38 1.82 -7.52 4.63
N ILE A 39 0.60 -7.45 4.09
CA ILE A 39 -0.50 -8.31 4.49
C ILE A 39 -0.94 -9.24 3.33
N ASP A 40 -0.12 -9.34 2.28
CA ASP A 40 -0.32 -10.30 1.19
C ASP A 40 0.42 -11.62 1.53
N PRO A 41 -0.27 -12.77 1.55
CA PRO A 41 0.37 -14.08 1.76
C PRO A 41 1.49 -14.41 0.77
N GLN A 42 1.53 -13.73 -0.39
CA GLN A 42 2.64 -13.87 -1.35
C GLN A 42 3.95 -13.25 -0.83
N ALA A 43 3.89 -12.35 0.15
CA ALA A 43 5.03 -11.70 0.78
C ALA A 43 5.99 -11.03 -0.24
N ASN A 44 5.41 -10.37 -1.25
CA ASN A 44 6.18 -9.72 -2.30
C ASN A 44 6.83 -8.42 -1.83
N SER A 45 6.18 -7.66 -0.94
CA SER A 45 6.78 -6.48 -0.31
C SER A 45 7.94 -6.86 0.60
N THR A 46 7.78 -7.93 1.37
CA THR A 46 8.81 -8.52 2.24
C THR A 46 10.05 -8.91 1.45
N SER A 47 9.88 -9.71 0.40
CA SER A 47 10.99 -10.14 -0.48
C SER A 47 11.63 -8.98 -1.22
N GLY A 48 10.81 -8.02 -1.69
CA GLY A 48 11.27 -6.85 -2.45
C GLY A 48 12.13 -5.88 -1.64
N LEU A 49 12.01 -5.91 -0.30
CA LEU A 49 12.90 -5.17 0.61
C LEU A 49 14.04 -6.02 1.19
N GLY A 50 14.22 -7.26 0.71
CA GLY A 50 15.32 -8.14 1.11
C GLY A 50 15.20 -8.68 2.52
N VAL A 51 13.99 -8.68 3.08
CA VAL A 51 13.74 -9.26 4.40
C VAL A 51 13.48 -10.75 4.25
N GLU A 52 14.21 -11.55 5.01
CA GLU A 52 14.01 -12.99 5.02
C GLU A 52 12.63 -13.32 5.61
N LYS A 53 11.97 -14.32 5.02
CA LYS A 53 10.67 -14.83 5.49
C LYS A 53 10.86 -15.67 6.75
N ASN A 54 11.26 -15.01 7.84
CA ASN A 54 11.52 -15.64 9.13
C ASN A 54 10.24 -15.84 9.94
N SER A 55 10.35 -16.47 11.08
CA SER A 55 9.26 -17.01 11.89
C SER A 55 8.24 -15.98 12.41
N LEU A 56 8.61 -14.72 12.60
CA LEU A 56 7.71 -13.67 13.10
C LEU A 56 7.26 -12.76 11.98
N SER A 57 5.95 -12.58 11.85
CA SER A 57 5.32 -11.84 10.76
C SER A 57 4.03 -11.18 11.21
N VAL A 58 3.35 -10.49 10.33
CA VAL A 58 2.01 -9.94 10.56
C VAL A 58 1.00 -11.01 10.99
N TYR A 59 1.23 -12.29 10.65
CA TYR A 59 0.38 -13.40 11.08
C TYR A 59 0.33 -13.51 12.60
N GLN A 60 1.49 -13.58 13.28
CA GLN A 60 1.54 -13.70 14.74
C GLN A 60 0.94 -12.47 15.44
N ALA A 61 1.16 -11.29 14.87
CA ALA A 61 0.56 -10.05 15.38
C ALA A 61 -0.98 -10.05 15.25
N LEU A 62 -1.53 -10.60 14.15
CA LEU A 62 -2.97 -10.68 13.93
C LEU A 62 -3.65 -11.68 14.86
N ILE A 63 -3.07 -12.86 15.06
CA ILE A 63 -3.64 -13.88 15.96
C ILE A 63 -3.32 -13.62 17.44
N GLY A 64 -2.49 -12.61 17.74
CA GLY A 64 -2.15 -12.18 19.11
C GLY A 64 -1.20 -13.10 19.84
N THR A 65 -0.43 -13.96 19.16
CA THR A 65 0.59 -14.82 19.75
C THR A 65 1.91 -14.10 20.00
N GLU A 66 2.13 -12.97 19.30
CA GLU A 66 3.27 -12.09 19.50
C GLU A 66 2.86 -10.63 19.45
N SER A 67 3.64 -9.77 20.12
CA SER A 67 3.47 -8.32 19.98
C SER A 67 3.93 -7.84 18.61
N VAL A 68 3.30 -6.83 18.07
CA VAL A 68 3.68 -6.28 16.76
C VAL A 68 5.10 -5.75 16.73
N GLU A 69 5.59 -5.22 17.85
CA GLU A 69 6.97 -4.74 18.02
C GLU A 69 8.00 -5.83 17.76
N ASN A 70 7.72 -7.06 18.21
CA ASN A 70 8.60 -8.21 17.99
C ASN A 70 8.58 -8.72 16.55
N CYS A 71 7.51 -8.41 15.83
CA CYS A 71 7.33 -8.82 14.44
C CYS A 71 7.93 -7.81 13.44
N ILE A 72 8.15 -6.55 13.84
CA ILE A 72 8.72 -5.51 12.97
C ILE A 72 10.21 -5.75 12.76
N VAL A 73 10.64 -5.62 11.50
CA VAL A 73 12.03 -5.76 11.08
C VAL A 73 12.53 -4.44 10.51
N ASN A 74 13.70 -3.99 10.96
CA ASN A 74 14.39 -2.86 10.34
C ASN A 74 14.90 -3.28 8.96
N THR A 75 14.64 -2.45 7.96
CA THR A 75 15.24 -2.66 6.64
C THR A 75 16.65 -2.07 6.59
N TYR A 76 17.39 -2.34 5.52
CA TYR A 76 18.68 -1.68 5.30
C TYR A 76 18.54 -0.20 4.91
N MET A 77 17.31 0.28 4.68
CA MET A 77 17.03 1.69 4.36
C MET A 77 16.69 2.45 5.64
N PRO A 78 17.42 3.55 5.97
CA PRO A 78 17.07 4.39 7.11
C PRO A 78 15.63 4.88 7.04
N PHE A 79 14.98 5.03 8.20
CA PHE A 79 13.60 5.47 8.37
C PHE A 79 12.52 4.55 7.76
N LEU A 80 12.89 3.37 7.23
CA LEU A 80 11.94 2.40 6.70
C LEU A 80 12.04 1.07 7.47
N ASP A 81 10.97 0.72 8.16
CA ASP A 81 10.76 -0.58 8.77
C ASP A 81 9.68 -1.35 8.02
N ILE A 82 9.65 -2.68 8.20
CA ILE A 82 8.61 -3.54 7.65
C ILE A 82 8.03 -4.47 8.72
N LEU A 83 6.71 -4.62 8.71
CA LEU A 83 6.01 -5.74 9.32
C LEU A 83 5.83 -6.80 8.22
N PRO A 84 6.65 -7.86 8.21
CA PRO A 84 6.73 -8.78 7.08
C PRO A 84 5.55 -9.73 7.01
N SER A 85 5.33 -10.30 5.84
CA SER A 85 4.38 -11.36 5.57
C SER A 85 5.06 -12.71 5.38
N THR A 86 4.30 -13.78 5.62
CA THR A 86 4.69 -15.16 5.28
C THR A 86 3.50 -15.90 4.67
N ILE A 87 3.76 -17.07 4.07
CA ILE A 87 2.71 -17.93 3.52
C ILE A 87 1.69 -18.39 4.57
N ASP A 88 2.06 -18.37 5.85
CA ASP A 88 1.19 -18.77 6.97
C ASP A 88 -0.06 -17.87 7.06
N LEU A 89 -0.01 -16.67 6.47
CA LEU A 89 -1.17 -15.77 6.35
C LEU A 89 -2.35 -16.39 5.57
N VAL A 90 -2.10 -17.41 4.74
CA VAL A 90 -3.18 -18.20 4.12
C VAL A 90 -4.00 -18.90 5.22
N GLY A 91 -3.34 -19.44 6.24
CA GLY A 91 -3.99 -20.03 7.40
C GLY A 91 -4.79 -19.03 8.22
N ALA A 92 -4.27 -17.80 8.33
CA ALA A 92 -4.94 -16.73 9.06
C ALA A 92 -6.35 -16.44 8.53
N GLU A 93 -6.58 -16.45 7.21
CA GLU A 93 -7.92 -16.21 6.66
C GLU A 93 -8.95 -17.22 7.17
N VAL A 94 -8.54 -18.45 7.52
CA VAL A 94 -9.42 -19.48 8.09
C VAL A 94 -9.57 -19.29 9.61
N GLU A 95 -8.47 -19.05 10.32
CA GLU A 95 -8.44 -18.93 11.77
C GLU A 95 -9.16 -17.67 12.26
N LEU A 96 -8.95 -16.56 11.59
CA LEU A 96 -9.56 -15.27 11.93
C LEU A 96 -11.11 -15.31 11.83
N VAL A 97 -11.70 -16.21 11.02
CA VAL A 97 -13.16 -16.33 10.90
C VAL A 97 -13.84 -16.59 12.23
N GLY A 98 -13.21 -17.38 13.12
CA GLY A 98 -13.72 -17.71 14.44
C GLY A 98 -13.43 -16.70 15.53
N MET A 99 -12.64 -15.66 15.26
CA MET A 99 -12.21 -14.69 16.27
C MET A 99 -13.25 -13.57 16.48
N GLU A 100 -13.39 -13.12 17.72
CA GLU A 100 -14.20 -11.94 18.04
C GLU A 100 -13.53 -10.67 17.47
N GLU A 101 -14.38 -9.76 16.95
CA GLU A 101 -13.94 -8.50 16.34
C GLU A 101 -12.83 -8.70 15.27
N ARG A 102 -12.95 -9.78 14.53
CA ARG A 102 -12.00 -10.22 13.51
C ARG A 102 -11.66 -9.16 12.45
N GLU A 103 -12.54 -8.20 12.24
CA GLU A 103 -12.35 -7.09 11.31
C GLU A 103 -11.42 -5.99 11.86
N TYR A 104 -11.12 -6.02 13.17
CA TYR A 104 -10.34 -4.99 13.87
C TYR A 104 -8.96 -5.47 14.35
N LEU A 105 -8.55 -6.70 14.05
CA LEU A 105 -7.34 -7.31 14.60
C LEU A 105 -6.08 -6.54 14.20
N LEU A 106 -5.93 -6.15 12.94
CA LEU A 106 -4.81 -5.33 12.49
C LEU A 106 -4.81 -3.96 13.17
N LYS A 107 -5.98 -3.35 13.33
CA LYS A 107 -6.12 -2.06 14.04
C LYS A 107 -5.63 -2.19 15.47
N LYS A 108 -6.05 -3.24 16.18
CA LYS A 108 -5.62 -3.51 17.57
C LYS A 108 -4.12 -3.76 17.65
N ALA A 109 -3.56 -4.55 16.75
CA ALA A 109 -2.14 -4.85 16.70
C ALA A 109 -1.29 -3.60 16.51
N LEU A 110 -1.71 -2.64 15.67
CA LEU A 110 -0.93 -1.45 15.35
C LEU A 110 -1.05 -0.30 16.38
N ILE A 111 -1.98 -0.37 17.35
CA ILE A 111 -2.20 0.71 18.33
C ILE A 111 -0.90 1.06 19.11
N SER A 112 -0.15 0.06 19.55
CA SER A 112 1.05 0.25 20.39
C SER A 112 2.22 0.93 19.67
N ILE A 113 2.16 1.04 18.35
CA ILE A 113 3.24 1.61 17.52
C ILE A 113 2.84 2.87 16.75
N GLU A 114 1.59 3.32 16.84
CA GLU A 114 1.08 4.46 16.06
C GLU A 114 1.89 5.76 16.23
N ASP A 115 2.48 5.97 17.40
CA ASP A 115 3.25 7.19 17.69
C ASP A 115 4.74 7.05 17.31
N LYS A 116 5.17 5.86 16.87
CA LYS A 116 6.56 5.62 16.46
C LYS A 116 6.84 6.01 15.01
N TYR A 117 5.79 6.13 14.18
CA TYR A 117 5.88 6.38 12.75
C TYR A 117 5.10 7.62 12.33
N ASP A 118 5.54 8.24 11.23
CA ASP A 118 4.82 9.33 10.56
C ASP A 118 3.82 8.76 9.55
N PHE A 119 4.24 7.72 8.81
CA PHE A 119 3.43 7.02 7.81
C PHE A 119 3.44 5.51 8.03
N VAL A 120 2.28 4.88 7.80
CA VAL A 120 2.13 3.42 7.72
C VAL A 120 1.46 3.09 6.40
N PHE A 121 2.17 2.38 5.53
CA PHE A 121 1.62 1.85 4.28
C PHE A 121 1.25 0.39 4.47
N ILE A 122 0.09 -0.03 3.92
CA ILE A 122 -0.39 -1.41 4.03
C ILE A 122 -0.58 -1.96 2.62
N ASP A 123 0.25 -2.94 2.25
CA ASP A 123 0.18 -3.64 0.94
C ASP A 123 -0.79 -4.81 1.03
N CYS A 124 -1.90 -4.72 0.29
CA CYS A 124 -2.99 -5.68 0.34
C CYS A 124 -2.93 -6.72 -0.80
N PRO A 125 -3.40 -7.96 -0.55
CA PRO A 125 -3.65 -8.93 -1.60
C PRO A 125 -4.69 -8.42 -2.60
N PRO A 126 -4.79 -9.01 -3.81
CA PRO A 126 -5.80 -8.65 -4.80
C PRO A 126 -7.21 -9.12 -4.45
N SER A 127 -7.39 -9.86 -3.36
CA SER A 127 -8.69 -10.31 -2.87
C SER A 127 -9.38 -9.24 -2.01
N LEU A 128 -10.71 -9.25 -1.96
CA LEU A 128 -11.49 -8.46 -1.01
C LEU A 128 -11.89 -9.31 0.23
N GLY A 129 -10.96 -10.16 0.69
CA GLY A 129 -11.12 -11.04 1.85
C GLY A 129 -10.95 -10.33 3.19
N LEU A 130 -10.85 -11.13 4.25
CA LEU A 130 -10.75 -10.64 5.63
C LEU A 130 -9.48 -9.85 5.89
N LEU A 131 -8.36 -10.16 5.22
CA LEU A 131 -7.12 -9.40 5.32
C LEU A 131 -7.28 -7.98 4.77
N THR A 132 -7.88 -7.84 3.58
CA THR A 132 -8.19 -6.52 3.02
C THR A 132 -9.20 -5.74 3.87
N LEU A 133 -10.20 -6.43 4.46
CA LEU A 133 -11.14 -5.80 5.38
C LEU A 133 -10.44 -5.27 6.63
N ASN A 134 -9.53 -6.02 7.23
CA ASN A 134 -8.69 -5.57 8.35
C ASN A 134 -7.88 -4.32 7.99
N SER A 135 -7.28 -4.32 6.81
CA SER A 135 -6.50 -3.20 6.31
C SER A 135 -7.33 -1.92 6.17
N LEU A 136 -8.49 -2.02 5.53
CA LEU A 136 -9.42 -0.90 5.36
C LEU A 136 -10.00 -0.40 6.69
N THR A 137 -10.26 -1.31 7.63
CA THR A 137 -10.77 -0.96 8.97
C THR A 137 -9.72 -0.23 9.81
N CYS A 138 -8.45 -0.54 9.59
CA CYS A 138 -7.32 0.06 10.29
C CYS A 138 -6.91 1.44 9.72
N ALA A 139 -7.10 1.68 8.44
CA ALA A 139 -6.53 2.81 7.72
C ALA A 139 -7.27 4.13 7.90
N ASN A 140 -6.56 5.24 7.66
CA ASN A 140 -7.16 6.57 7.49
C ASN A 140 -7.67 6.75 6.05
N SER A 141 -6.92 6.20 5.07
CA SER A 141 -7.27 6.38 3.66
C SER A 141 -6.79 5.24 2.77
N VAL A 142 -7.30 5.22 1.54
CA VAL A 142 -7.00 4.21 0.52
C VAL A 142 -6.37 4.89 -0.70
N LEU A 143 -5.14 4.49 -1.04
CA LEU A 143 -4.51 4.79 -2.32
C LEU A 143 -4.84 3.68 -3.31
N ILE A 144 -5.37 4.02 -4.47
CA ILE A 144 -5.88 3.08 -5.47
C ILE A 144 -5.00 3.13 -6.72
N PRO A 145 -4.05 2.19 -6.90
CA PRO A 145 -3.31 2.08 -8.15
C PRO A 145 -4.22 1.60 -9.28
N VAL A 146 -4.19 2.27 -10.42
CA VAL A 146 -4.98 1.95 -11.62
C VAL A 146 -4.06 1.88 -12.81
N GLN A 147 -3.96 0.72 -13.44
CA GLN A 147 -3.15 0.51 -14.63
C GLN A 147 -3.80 1.18 -15.84
N CYS A 148 -3.00 1.91 -16.66
CA CYS A 148 -3.49 2.60 -17.85
C CYS A 148 -3.75 1.62 -19.03
N GLU A 149 -4.68 0.68 -18.85
CA GLU A 149 -5.11 -0.32 -19.82
C GLU A 149 -6.64 -0.40 -19.91
N TYR A 150 -7.17 -1.05 -20.96
CA TYR A 150 -8.59 -1.06 -21.35
C TYR A 150 -9.56 -1.40 -20.18
N PHE A 151 -9.23 -2.38 -19.36
CA PHE A 151 -10.08 -2.78 -18.24
C PHE A 151 -9.76 -2.04 -16.93
N ALA A 152 -9.21 -0.82 -17.01
CA ALA A 152 -8.78 -0.05 -15.84
C ALA A 152 -9.91 0.19 -14.83
N LEU A 153 -11.10 0.48 -15.29
CA LEU A 153 -12.26 0.85 -14.45
C LEU A 153 -13.14 -0.35 -14.05
N GLU A 154 -12.97 -1.52 -14.67
CA GLU A 154 -13.90 -2.66 -14.49
C GLU A 154 -13.91 -3.17 -13.03
N GLY A 155 -12.75 -3.32 -12.41
CA GLY A 155 -12.66 -3.79 -11.00
C GLY A 155 -12.88 -2.70 -9.96
N LEU A 156 -12.93 -1.43 -10.39
CA LEU A 156 -12.94 -0.29 -9.47
C LEU A 156 -14.28 -0.14 -8.75
N GLY A 157 -15.38 -0.46 -9.43
CA GLY A 157 -16.73 -0.40 -8.85
C GLY A 157 -16.89 -1.31 -7.64
N GLN A 158 -16.35 -2.51 -7.68
CA GLN A 158 -16.42 -3.46 -6.55
C GLN A 158 -15.58 -2.98 -5.37
N LEU A 159 -14.37 -2.47 -5.63
CA LEU A 159 -13.52 -1.88 -4.59
C LEU A 159 -14.19 -0.68 -3.93
N LEU A 160 -14.74 0.26 -4.71
CA LEU A 160 -15.46 1.42 -4.17
C LEU A 160 -16.68 1.01 -3.34
N ASN A 161 -17.41 0.00 -3.78
CA ASN A 161 -18.52 -0.54 -2.99
C ASN A 161 -18.03 -1.13 -1.66
N THR A 162 -16.92 -1.88 -1.68
CA THR A 162 -16.30 -2.42 -0.45
C THR A 162 -15.85 -1.30 0.48
N ILE A 163 -15.17 -0.27 -0.03
CA ILE A 163 -14.78 0.91 0.76
C ILE A 163 -16.01 1.56 1.40
N ASN A 164 -17.11 1.72 0.66
CA ASN A 164 -18.35 2.30 1.18
C ASN A 164 -18.99 1.43 2.28
N ILE A 165 -18.95 0.10 2.14
CA ILE A 165 -19.42 -0.83 3.18
C ILE A 165 -18.57 -0.70 4.44
N VAL A 166 -17.25 -0.70 4.29
CA VAL A 166 -16.32 -0.54 5.41
C VAL A 166 -16.54 0.80 6.09
N LYS A 167 -16.65 1.89 5.33
CA LYS A 167 -16.94 3.22 5.87
C LYS A 167 -18.21 3.26 6.71
N LYS A 168 -19.27 2.61 6.26
CA LYS A 168 -20.56 2.60 6.96
C LYS A 168 -20.59 1.72 8.20
N ARG A 169 -19.80 0.65 8.26
CA ARG A 169 -19.92 -0.39 9.29
C ARG A 169 -18.76 -0.50 10.25
N PHE A 170 -17.54 -0.21 9.80
CA PHE A 170 -16.31 -0.54 10.52
C PHE A 170 -15.37 0.65 10.74
N ASN A 171 -15.35 1.64 9.80
CA ASN A 171 -14.42 2.76 9.85
C ASN A 171 -15.02 4.00 9.15
N GLU A 172 -15.81 4.79 9.88
CA GLU A 172 -16.51 5.98 9.35
C GLU A 172 -15.58 7.05 8.79
N ASN A 173 -14.33 7.10 9.28
CA ASN A 173 -13.33 8.07 8.88
C ASN A 173 -12.53 7.64 7.64
N LEU A 174 -12.77 6.43 7.11
CA LEU A 174 -12.05 5.95 5.93
C LEU A 174 -12.32 6.86 4.73
N SER A 175 -11.27 7.35 4.11
CA SER A 175 -11.35 8.22 2.94
C SER A 175 -10.59 7.64 1.74
N ILE A 176 -10.77 8.20 0.55
CA ILE A 176 -9.92 7.90 -0.60
C ILE A 176 -8.78 8.92 -0.58
N GLU A 177 -7.54 8.45 -0.38
CA GLU A 177 -6.32 9.25 -0.47
C GLU A 177 -6.14 9.78 -1.89
N GLY A 178 -6.24 8.87 -2.84
CA GLY A 178 -6.19 9.22 -4.24
C GLY A 178 -6.13 7.99 -5.15
N VAL A 179 -6.29 8.26 -6.43
CA VAL A 179 -6.15 7.28 -7.52
C VAL A 179 -4.82 7.53 -8.21
N LEU A 180 -3.95 6.53 -8.23
CA LEU A 180 -2.64 6.58 -8.85
C LEU A 180 -2.65 5.86 -10.20
N LEU A 181 -2.42 6.59 -11.28
CA LEU A 181 -2.26 6.01 -12.60
C LEU A 181 -0.88 5.35 -12.73
N THR A 182 -0.86 4.08 -13.13
CA THR A 182 0.36 3.27 -13.20
C THR A 182 0.58 2.70 -14.61
N MET A 183 1.82 2.32 -14.90
CA MET A 183 2.23 1.68 -16.16
C MET A 183 1.81 2.49 -17.40
N PHE A 184 1.80 3.81 -17.28
CA PHE A 184 1.49 4.70 -18.38
C PHE A 184 2.55 4.59 -19.48
N ASP A 185 2.10 4.42 -20.71
CA ASP A 185 2.96 4.43 -21.90
C ASP A 185 2.53 5.58 -22.81
N THR A 186 3.40 6.58 -22.94
CA THR A 186 3.16 7.79 -23.74
C THR A 186 2.92 7.52 -25.22
N ARG A 187 3.35 6.37 -25.73
CA ARG A 187 3.20 5.96 -27.14
C ARG A 187 1.81 5.41 -27.44
N LEU A 188 1.05 5.04 -26.40
CA LEU A 188 -0.24 4.38 -26.55
C LEU A 188 -1.40 5.37 -26.36
N ARG A 189 -2.18 5.58 -27.43
CA ARG A 189 -3.40 6.39 -27.37
C ARG A 189 -4.38 5.91 -26.28
N LEU A 190 -4.44 4.59 -26.08
CA LEU A 190 -5.29 4.00 -25.04
C LEU A 190 -4.90 4.49 -23.65
N SER A 191 -3.59 4.60 -23.33
CA SER A 191 -3.15 5.11 -22.03
C SER A 191 -3.66 6.53 -21.78
N HIS A 192 -3.64 7.40 -22.77
CA HIS A 192 -4.19 8.77 -22.67
C HIS A 192 -5.69 8.76 -22.44
N GLN A 193 -6.45 7.92 -23.17
CA GLN A 193 -7.90 7.79 -22.98
C GLN A 193 -8.25 7.33 -21.57
N VAL A 194 -7.52 6.35 -21.00
CA VAL A 194 -7.73 5.89 -19.62
C VAL A 194 -7.45 7.01 -18.63
N VAL A 195 -6.39 7.80 -18.83
CA VAL A 195 -6.11 8.98 -17.99
C VAL A 195 -7.30 9.94 -17.97
N GLU A 196 -7.80 10.31 -19.13
CA GLU A 196 -8.95 11.22 -19.27
C GLU A 196 -10.21 10.68 -18.58
N GLU A 197 -10.51 9.40 -18.75
CA GLU A 197 -11.67 8.74 -18.12
C GLU A 197 -11.54 8.71 -16.59
N VAL A 198 -10.38 8.32 -16.06
CA VAL A 198 -10.12 8.29 -14.62
C VAL A 198 -10.18 9.69 -14.03
N GLN A 199 -9.59 10.69 -14.69
CA GLN A 199 -9.67 12.09 -14.27
C GLN A 199 -11.11 12.62 -14.27
N LYS A 200 -11.90 12.28 -15.31
CA LYS A 200 -13.32 12.66 -15.38
C LYS A 200 -14.15 12.05 -14.24
N TYR A 201 -13.84 10.83 -13.82
CA TYR A 201 -14.60 10.14 -12.78
C TYR A 201 -14.19 10.56 -11.36
N PHE A 202 -12.89 10.71 -11.10
CA PHE A 202 -12.34 10.96 -9.76
C PHE A 202 -11.93 12.41 -9.49
N GLY A 203 -11.83 13.25 -10.54
CA GLY A 203 -11.49 14.66 -10.40
C GLY A 203 -10.21 14.90 -9.61
N ALA A 204 -10.29 15.74 -8.59
CA ALA A 204 -9.17 16.11 -7.73
C ALA A 204 -8.58 14.94 -6.91
N LYS A 205 -9.26 13.79 -6.84
CA LYS A 205 -8.72 12.60 -6.17
C LYS A 205 -7.67 11.87 -7.00
N VAL A 206 -7.50 12.17 -8.29
CA VAL A 206 -6.40 11.61 -9.09
C VAL A 206 -5.11 12.31 -8.71
N PHE A 207 -4.04 11.52 -8.45
CA PHE A 207 -2.71 12.09 -8.27
C PHE A 207 -2.26 12.75 -9.57
N GLN A 208 -1.58 13.89 -9.46
CA GLN A 208 -0.97 14.56 -10.63
C GLN A 208 0.21 13.74 -11.15
N THR A 209 0.89 13.07 -10.25
CA THR A 209 1.98 12.14 -10.57
C THR A 209 1.44 10.88 -11.24
N ILE A 210 2.01 10.52 -12.38
CA ILE A 210 1.70 9.29 -13.13
C ILE A 210 2.95 8.40 -13.12
N ILE A 211 2.79 7.12 -12.81
CA ILE A 211 3.89 6.16 -12.84
C ILE A 211 3.99 5.57 -14.27
N HIS A 212 5.09 5.89 -14.93
CA HIS A 212 5.36 5.39 -16.27
C HIS A 212 5.78 3.91 -16.26
N ARG A 213 5.45 3.21 -17.34
CA ARG A 213 6.00 1.85 -17.56
C ARG A 213 7.52 1.93 -17.62
N ASN A 214 8.19 1.24 -16.70
CA ASN A 214 9.65 1.30 -16.55
C ASN A 214 10.21 -0.07 -16.15
N VAL A 215 11.19 -0.55 -16.88
CA VAL A 215 11.82 -1.86 -16.66
C VAL A 215 12.53 -1.91 -15.30
N ARG A 216 13.12 -0.80 -14.83
CA ARG A 216 13.80 -0.74 -13.54
C ARG A 216 12.89 -1.05 -12.35
N LEU A 217 11.59 -0.69 -12.44
CA LEU A 217 10.58 -1.04 -11.44
C LEU A 217 10.32 -2.55 -11.38
N SER A 218 10.50 -3.26 -12.49
CA SER A 218 10.32 -4.72 -12.54
C SER A 218 11.61 -5.47 -12.14
N GLU A 219 12.78 -4.88 -12.37
CA GLU A 219 14.08 -5.47 -12.04
C GLU A 219 14.43 -5.31 -10.56
N ALA A 220 14.19 -4.14 -9.99
CA ALA A 220 14.60 -3.78 -8.62
C ALA A 220 14.22 -4.83 -7.55
N PRO A 221 13.01 -5.45 -7.55
CA PRO A 221 12.66 -6.49 -6.59
C PRO A 221 13.54 -7.74 -6.68
N SER A 222 14.07 -8.09 -7.86
CA SER A 222 14.97 -9.24 -8.01
C SER A 222 16.34 -9.01 -7.38
N TYR A 223 16.66 -7.74 -7.07
CA TYR A 223 17.85 -7.34 -6.30
C TYR A 223 17.50 -6.98 -4.85
N SER A 224 16.26 -7.26 -4.42
CA SER A 224 15.78 -6.96 -3.06
C SER A 224 15.96 -5.48 -2.70
N LYS A 225 15.71 -4.57 -3.66
CA LYS A 225 15.88 -3.11 -3.47
C LYS A 225 14.67 -2.34 -3.98
N PRO A 226 14.24 -1.28 -3.27
CA PRO A 226 13.38 -0.28 -3.88
C PRO A 226 14.11 0.41 -5.04
N VAL A 227 13.34 0.89 -6.03
CA VAL A 227 13.94 1.45 -7.27
C VAL A 227 14.86 2.64 -7.00
N ILE A 228 14.59 3.43 -5.97
CA ILE A 228 15.43 4.58 -5.58
C ILE A 228 16.86 4.17 -5.20
N LEU A 229 17.04 2.96 -4.66
CA LEU A 229 18.35 2.39 -4.33
C LEU A 229 18.91 1.48 -5.44
N TYR A 230 18.07 1.04 -6.37
CA TYR A 230 18.49 0.25 -7.51
C TYR A 230 18.99 1.14 -8.66
N ASP A 231 18.21 2.14 -9.05
CA ASP A 231 18.53 3.12 -10.10
C ASP A 231 17.76 4.43 -9.85
N ALA A 232 18.35 5.32 -9.03
CA ALA A 232 17.75 6.58 -8.64
C ALA A 232 17.51 7.54 -9.82
N SER A 233 18.26 7.36 -10.92
CA SER A 233 18.13 8.18 -12.13
C SER A 233 17.00 7.73 -13.06
N SER A 234 16.46 6.55 -12.86
CA SER A 234 15.39 6.02 -13.69
C SER A 234 14.10 6.84 -13.58
N ILE A 235 13.33 6.87 -14.66
CA ILE A 235 12.01 7.52 -14.68
C ILE A 235 11.11 6.94 -13.57
N GLY A 236 11.18 5.62 -13.33
CA GLY A 236 10.42 4.97 -12.28
C GLY A 236 10.75 5.49 -10.88
N ALA A 237 12.03 5.67 -10.55
CA ALA A 237 12.47 6.26 -9.29
C ALA A 237 12.00 7.71 -9.16
N GLN A 238 12.19 8.52 -10.18
CA GLN A 238 11.77 9.92 -10.17
C GLN A 238 10.26 10.09 -10.02
N ASN A 239 9.45 9.21 -10.65
CA ASN A 239 8.01 9.23 -10.47
C ASN A 239 7.62 8.95 -9.00
N TYR A 240 8.24 7.97 -8.32
CA TYR A 240 7.91 7.71 -6.91
C TYR A 240 8.42 8.79 -5.96
N ILE A 241 9.55 9.43 -6.25
CA ILE A 241 10.01 10.60 -5.49
C ILE A 241 9.01 11.77 -5.62
N THR A 242 8.52 12.03 -6.84
CA THR A 242 7.50 13.07 -7.09
C THR A 242 6.18 12.72 -6.40
N LEU A 243 5.75 11.46 -6.46
CA LEU A 243 4.55 10.98 -5.75
C LEU A 243 4.67 11.15 -4.23
N ALA A 244 5.83 10.84 -3.66
CA ALA A 244 6.09 11.04 -2.24
C ALA A 244 5.96 12.51 -1.85
N SER A 245 6.55 13.41 -2.63
CA SER A 245 6.43 14.86 -2.41
C SER A 245 4.97 15.34 -2.51
N GLU A 246 4.23 14.86 -3.50
CA GLU A 246 2.80 15.18 -3.66
C GLU A 246 1.98 14.67 -2.45
N LEU A 247 2.23 13.45 -1.97
CA LEU A 247 1.54 12.88 -0.82
C LEU A 247 1.85 13.65 0.48
N ILE A 248 3.10 14.02 0.69
CA ILE A 248 3.50 14.82 1.87
C ILE A 248 2.80 16.18 1.85
N GLN A 249 2.75 16.86 0.70
CA GLN A 249 2.06 18.14 0.57
C GLN A 249 0.56 18.01 0.88
N ARG A 250 -0.12 17.00 0.31
CA ARG A 250 -1.54 16.72 0.60
C ARG A 250 -1.76 16.48 2.09
N SER A 251 -0.87 15.69 2.73
CA SER A 251 -0.98 15.36 4.16
C SER A 251 -0.75 16.55 5.08
N ASN A 252 0.01 17.55 4.67
CA ASN A 252 0.22 18.77 5.43
C ASN A 252 -0.99 19.71 5.32
N ASN A 253 -1.60 19.82 4.14
CA ASN A 253 -2.80 20.63 3.93
C ASN A 253 -3.99 20.07 4.73
N ASP A 254 -4.13 18.72 4.81
CA ASP A 254 -5.19 18.06 5.62
C ASP A 254 -5.06 18.34 7.14
N LYS A 255 -3.90 18.81 7.64
CA LYS A 255 -3.68 19.15 9.05
C LYS A 255 -3.97 20.61 9.36
N GLU A 256 -4.04 21.46 8.34
CA GLU A 256 -4.31 22.92 8.48
C GLU A 256 -5.81 23.25 8.36
N GLU A 257 -6.63 22.32 7.84
CA GLU A 257 -8.09 22.40 7.79
C GLU A 257 -8.73 21.76 9.06
#